data_47473404f1a5a812674e3260aeaef389
#
_entry.id   47473404f1a5a812674e3260aeaef389
#
_cell.length_a   1.000
_cell.length_b   1.000
_cell.length_c   1.000
_cell.angle_alpha   90.00
_cell.angle_beta   90.00
_cell.angle_gamma   90.00
#
_symmetry.space_group_name_H-M   'P 1'
#
loop_
_entity.id
_entity.type
_entity.pdbx_description
1 polymer ?
#
loop_
_entity_poly.entity_id
_entity_poly.type
_entity_poly.pdbx_seq_one_letter_code
_entity_poly.pdbx_strand_id
1 'polypeptide(L)'
;SSFSGDIKGDSEMELRMTEVNFPQKLEFNYEEIKQEVTEKVALYKNLVYTDDQIKEAKADRAKLNNFVKVLEDKRKEIKKQCLQPERQIKEIVSVVNEPIALIDKQIKEADRIKKEEKLEKIKELWESYDHPDDLPFERVFNERMLNVSFSMKHVEQCIKDAIMRFNLDIETLTKLPEFG
;
A
#
# COMPACT_ATOMS: atom_id res chain seq x y z
N SER A 1 -3.19 -1.02 30.96
CA SER A 1 -4.47 -0.69 30.31
C SER A 1 -4.91 -1.86 29.47
N SER A 2 -6.09 -2.38 29.77
CA SER A 2 -6.75 -3.43 29.02
C SER A 2 -7.48 -2.79 27.82
N PHE A 3 -7.26 -3.32 26.63
CA PHE A 3 -8.01 -2.96 25.43
C PHE A 3 -9.02 -4.07 25.16
N SER A 4 -10.30 -3.79 25.44
CA SER A 4 -11.42 -4.62 25.02
C SER A 4 -12.12 -3.89 23.88
N GLY A 5 -12.05 -4.45 22.69
CA GLY A 5 -12.70 -3.90 21.51
C GLY A 5 -13.50 -4.97 20.79
N ASP A 6 -14.80 -4.75 20.64
CA ASP A 6 -15.63 -5.54 19.75
C ASP A 6 -15.39 -5.05 18.32
N ILE A 7 -14.88 -5.93 17.46
CA ILE A 7 -14.80 -5.69 16.03
C ILE A 7 -16.19 -6.02 15.46
N LYS A 8 -17.01 -5.00 15.26
CA LYS A 8 -18.28 -5.13 14.56
C LYS A 8 -18.03 -5.07 13.05
N GLY A 9 -18.06 -6.23 12.42
CA GLY A 9 -18.34 -6.36 10.99
C GLY A 9 -19.84 -6.51 10.77
N ASP A 10 -20.30 -6.36 9.53
CA ASP A 10 -21.69 -6.56 9.13
C ASP A 10 -22.26 -7.88 9.68
N SER A 11 -23.56 -7.94 9.92
CA SER A 11 -24.39 -8.81 10.76
C SER A 11 -24.08 -10.33 10.83
N GLU A 12 -23.15 -10.88 10.02
CA GLU A 12 -22.78 -12.30 9.99
C GLU A 12 -21.35 -12.61 10.47
N MET A 13 -20.51 -11.59 10.69
CA MET A 13 -19.14 -11.78 11.20
C MET A 13 -18.88 -10.94 12.45
N GLU A 14 -19.31 -11.43 13.60
CA GLU A 14 -18.84 -10.92 14.88
C GLU A 14 -17.65 -11.74 15.36
N LEU A 15 -16.47 -11.15 15.34
CA LEU A 15 -15.28 -11.70 15.96
C LEU A 15 -15.07 -11.03 17.32
N ARG A 16 -15.15 -11.81 18.38
CA ARG A 16 -14.78 -11.34 19.71
C ARG A 16 -13.30 -11.60 19.95
N MET A 17 -12.54 -10.53 20.07
CA MET A 17 -11.20 -10.61 20.61
C MET A 17 -11.26 -10.68 22.12
N THR A 18 -10.67 -11.73 22.69
CA THR A 18 -10.40 -11.78 24.13
C THR A 18 -9.46 -10.65 24.51
N GLU A 19 -9.62 -10.19 25.75
CA GLU A 19 -8.83 -9.10 26.32
C GLU A 19 -7.32 -9.32 26.11
N VAL A 20 -6.65 -8.38 25.50
CA VAL A 20 -5.19 -8.39 25.38
C VAL A 20 -4.60 -7.72 26.61
N ASN A 21 -3.97 -8.53 27.47
CA ASN A 21 -3.23 -8.01 28.60
C ASN A 21 -1.89 -7.43 28.14
N PHE A 22 -1.76 -6.12 28.20
CA PHE A 22 -0.49 -5.45 28.03
C PHE A 22 0.21 -5.42 29.39
N PRO A 23 1.41 -5.99 29.54
CA PRO A 23 2.20 -5.75 30.73
C PRO A 23 2.46 -4.25 30.85
N GLN A 24 2.04 -3.65 31.97
CA GLN A 24 2.22 -2.21 32.19
C GLN A 24 3.71 -1.82 32.25
N LYS A 25 4.59 -2.76 32.55
CA LYS A 25 6.02 -2.56 32.61
C LYS A 25 6.75 -3.90 32.47
N LEU A 26 7.69 -3.98 31.56
CA LEU A 26 8.68 -5.06 31.51
C LEU A 26 9.81 -4.63 32.48
N GLU A 27 9.78 -5.20 33.69
CA GLU A 27 10.81 -4.93 34.68
C GLU A 27 11.83 -6.06 34.71
N PHE A 28 13.08 -5.69 34.78
CA PHE A 28 14.18 -6.52 35.15
C PHE A 28 15.10 -5.69 36.06
N ASN A 29 16.05 -6.32 36.70
CA ASN A 29 16.99 -5.68 37.62
C ASN A 29 18.04 -4.80 36.91
N TYR A 30 17.55 -3.83 36.10
CA TYR A 30 18.34 -2.98 35.22
C TYR A 30 19.44 -2.21 35.94
N GLU A 31 19.11 -1.51 37.03
CA GLU A 31 20.06 -0.67 37.78
C GLU A 31 21.18 -1.52 38.38
N GLU A 32 20.83 -2.68 38.95
CA GLU A 32 21.78 -3.62 39.54
C GLU A 32 22.76 -4.17 38.48
N ILE A 33 22.25 -4.64 37.32
CA ILE A 33 23.08 -5.13 36.24
C ILE A 33 23.95 -4.04 35.66
N LYS A 34 23.40 -2.85 35.45
CA LYS A 34 24.15 -1.71 34.92
C LYS A 34 25.30 -1.31 35.86
N GLN A 35 25.04 -1.27 37.18
CA GLN A 35 26.08 -0.98 38.17
C GLN A 35 27.17 -2.05 38.16
N GLU A 36 26.82 -3.32 38.23
CA GLU A 36 27.77 -4.44 38.22
C GLU A 36 28.65 -4.44 36.96
N VAL A 37 28.04 -4.23 35.78
CA VAL A 37 28.78 -4.13 34.53
C VAL A 37 29.69 -2.91 34.51
N THR A 38 29.22 -1.77 34.98
CA THR A 38 30.01 -0.52 35.06
C THR A 38 31.25 -0.70 35.92
N GLU A 39 31.10 -1.34 37.07
CA GLU A 39 32.21 -1.64 37.96
C GLU A 39 33.21 -2.61 37.34
N LYS A 40 32.77 -3.67 36.73
CA LYS A 40 33.63 -4.67 36.06
C LYS A 40 34.39 -4.08 34.88
N VAL A 41 33.77 -3.28 34.01
CA VAL A 41 34.43 -2.69 32.84
C VAL A 41 35.34 -1.51 33.21
N ALA A 42 35.18 -0.90 34.39
CA ALA A 42 36.05 0.17 34.87
C ALA A 42 37.52 -0.25 34.94
N LEU A 43 37.80 -1.54 35.24
CA LEU A 43 39.14 -2.10 35.24
C LEU A 43 39.81 -2.00 33.87
N TYR A 44 39.05 -2.20 32.78
CA TYR A 44 39.57 -2.14 31.42
C TYR A 44 39.77 -0.71 30.91
N LYS A 45 39.00 0.26 31.40
CA LYS A 45 39.12 1.69 31.00
C LYS A 45 40.49 2.28 31.37
N ASN A 46 41.06 1.80 32.44
CA ASN A 46 42.30 2.34 33.02
C ASN A 46 43.56 1.50 32.62
N LEU A 47 43.37 0.41 31.83
CA LEU A 47 44.48 -0.37 31.36
C LEU A 47 45.22 0.32 30.21
N VAL A 48 46.53 0.40 30.33
CA VAL A 48 47.45 0.84 29.26
C VAL A 48 48.27 -0.36 28.88
N TYR A 49 48.15 -0.81 27.63
CA TYR A 49 48.91 -1.94 27.11
C TYR A 49 50.22 -1.47 26.48
N THR A 50 51.29 -2.10 26.82
CA THR A 50 52.59 -1.92 26.16
C THR A 50 52.65 -2.77 24.88
N ASP A 51 53.66 -2.52 24.01
CA ASP A 51 53.77 -3.21 22.70
C ASP A 51 53.88 -4.74 22.84
N ASP A 52 54.47 -5.24 23.91
CA ASP A 52 54.59 -6.65 24.23
C ASP A 52 53.30 -7.26 24.78
N GLN A 53 52.33 -6.42 25.21
CA GLN A 53 51.02 -6.81 25.76
C GLN A 53 49.86 -6.78 24.73
N ILE A 54 50.15 -6.59 23.46
CA ILE A 54 49.13 -6.52 22.41
C ILE A 54 48.33 -7.82 22.29
N LYS A 55 48.94 -8.96 22.53
CA LYS A 55 48.22 -10.25 22.56
C LYS A 55 47.21 -10.31 23.68
N GLU A 56 47.56 -9.79 24.87
CA GLU A 56 46.66 -9.67 26.02
C GLU A 56 45.50 -8.67 25.74
N ALA A 57 45.83 -7.53 25.15
CA ALA A 57 44.82 -6.57 24.73
C ALA A 57 43.77 -7.17 23.76
N LYS A 58 44.23 -7.98 22.80
CA LYS A 58 43.33 -8.70 21.89
C LYS A 58 42.43 -9.70 22.61
N ALA A 59 42.99 -10.43 23.60
CA ALA A 59 42.22 -11.37 24.42
C ALA A 59 41.18 -10.68 25.28
N ASP A 60 41.51 -9.56 25.90
CA ASP A 60 40.60 -8.77 26.70
C ASP A 60 39.47 -8.17 25.84
N ARG A 61 39.81 -7.64 24.67
CA ARG A 61 38.80 -7.18 23.69
C ARG A 61 37.87 -8.31 23.28
N ALA A 62 38.36 -9.51 23.05
CA ALA A 62 37.55 -10.68 22.69
C ALA A 62 36.57 -11.05 23.81
N LYS A 63 36.99 -11.00 25.07
CA LYS A 63 36.10 -11.21 26.22
C LYS A 63 34.98 -10.21 26.28
N LEU A 64 35.29 -8.92 26.10
CA LEU A 64 34.30 -7.86 26.09
C LEU A 64 33.29 -7.99 24.92
N ASN A 65 33.81 -8.33 23.73
CA ASN A 65 32.96 -8.58 22.55
C ASN A 65 32.00 -9.77 22.76
N ASN A 66 32.48 -10.86 23.36
CA ASN A 66 31.65 -12.02 23.71
C ASN A 66 30.55 -11.63 24.72
N PHE A 67 30.85 -10.78 25.67
CA PHE A 67 29.89 -10.28 26.62
C PHE A 67 28.79 -9.40 25.92
N VAL A 68 29.21 -8.51 25.04
CA VAL A 68 28.28 -7.74 24.19
C VAL A 68 27.39 -8.66 23.37
N LYS A 69 27.94 -9.73 22.79
CA LYS A 69 27.16 -10.70 22.03
C LYS A 69 26.05 -11.36 22.87
N VAL A 70 26.36 -11.77 24.08
CA VAL A 70 25.38 -12.35 25.01
C VAL A 70 24.25 -11.37 25.31
N LEU A 71 24.58 -10.12 25.57
CA LEU A 71 23.59 -9.05 25.83
C LEU A 71 22.72 -8.79 24.59
N GLU A 72 23.32 -8.72 23.40
CA GLU A 72 22.60 -8.52 22.14
C GLU A 72 21.67 -9.69 21.81
N ASP A 73 22.09 -10.92 22.04
CA ASP A 73 21.25 -12.10 21.84
C ASP A 73 20.03 -12.06 22.78
N LYS A 74 20.23 -11.65 24.04
CA LYS A 74 19.12 -11.46 24.99
C LYS A 74 18.17 -10.33 24.59
N ARG A 75 18.73 -9.22 24.12
CA ARG A 75 17.92 -8.11 23.58
C ARG A 75 17.04 -8.55 22.42
N LYS A 76 17.60 -9.31 21.49
CA LYS A 76 16.86 -9.85 20.33
C LYS A 76 15.76 -10.83 20.74
N GLU A 77 16.03 -11.69 21.72
CA GLU A 77 15.06 -12.63 22.28
C GLU A 77 13.86 -11.88 22.89
N ILE A 78 14.11 -10.89 23.73
CA ILE A 78 13.08 -10.06 24.34
C ILE A 78 12.24 -9.35 23.27
N LYS A 79 12.89 -8.74 22.28
CA LYS A 79 12.21 -8.10 21.16
C LYS A 79 11.29 -9.07 20.41
N LYS A 80 11.78 -10.28 20.15
CA LYS A 80 10.99 -11.32 19.46
C LYS A 80 9.72 -11.69 20.23
N GLN A 81 9.84 -11.86 21.53
CA GLN A 81 8.68 -12.18 22.40
C GLN A 81 7.67 -11.04 22.46
N CYS A 82 8.13 -9.79 22.57
CA CYS A 82 7.25 -8.61 22.57
C CYS A 82 6.50 -8.40 21.25
N LEU A 83 7.07 -8.80 20.10
CA LEU A 83 6.48 -8.64 18.78
C LEU A 83 5.61 -9.82 18.35
N GLN A 84 5.55 -10.89 19.12
CA GLN A 84 4.77 -12.08 18.76
C GLN A 84 3.28 -11.79 18.58
N PRO A 85 2.57 -11.08 19.48
CA PRO A 85 1.16 -10.75 19.28
C PRO A 85 0.91 -9.89 18.03
N GLU A 86 1.77 -8.95 17.74
CA GLU A 86 1.68 -8.12 16.52
C GLU A 86 1.74 -8.98 15.25
N ARG A 87 2.69 -9.92 15.19
CA ARG A 87 2.83 -10.85 14.07
C ARG A 87 1.60 -11.74 13.92
N GLN A 88 1.07 -12.25 15.01
CA GLN A 88 -0.14 -13.08 15.02
C GLN A 88 -1.35 -12.34 14.45
N ILE A 89 -1.56 -11.09 14.85
CA ILE A 89 -2.62 -10.24 14.29
C ILE A 89 -2.39 -10.01 12.80
N LYS A 90 -1.17 -9.76 12.39
CA LYS A 90 -0.80 -9.56 10.98
C LYS A 90 -1.11 -10.79 10.12
N GLU A 91 -0.87 -11.99 10.64
CA GLU A 91 -1.24 -13.25 9.99
C GLU A 91 -2.76 -13.37 9.84
N ILE A 92 -3.53 -13.02 10.86
CA ILE A 92 -5.01 -13.01 10.82
C ILE A 92 -5.50 -12.01 9.76
N VAL A 93 -4.93 -10.82 9.69
CA VAL A 93 -5.24 -9.82 8.66
C VAL A 93 -4.99 -10.38 7.25
N SER A 94 -3.91 -11.14 7.06
CA SER A 94 -3.61 -11.77 5.77
C SER A 94 -4.69 -12.77 5.35
N VAL A 95 -5.25 -13.53 6.29
CA VAL A 95 -6.36 -14.47 6.04
C VAL A 95 -7.61 -13.74 5.54
N VAL A 96 -7.89 -12.55 6.09
CA VAL A 96 -9.04 -11.72 5.67
C VAL A 96 -8.77 -11.03 4.32
N ASN A 97 -7.54 -10.63 4.06
CA ASN A 97 -7.17 -9.97 2.80
C ASN A 97 -7.29 -10.89 1.58
N GLU A 98 -7.17 -12.19 1.75
CA GLU A 98 -7.29 -13.16 0.65
C GLU A 98 -8.67 -13.10 -0.03
N PRO A 99 -9.81 -13.29 0.67
CA PRO A 99 -11.13 -13.12 0.06
C PRO A 99 -11.41 -11.69 -0.42
N ILE A 100 -10.87 -10.67 0.24
CA ILE A 100 -10.99 -9.28 -0.22
C ILE A 100 -10.38 -9.13 -1.62
N ALA A 101 -9.19 -9.66 -1.85
CA ALA A 101 -8.53 -9.63 -3.15
C ALA A 101 -9.34 -10.36 -4.24
N LEU A 102 -9.97 -11.49 -3.88
CA LEU A 102 -10.83 -12.24 -4.80
C LEU A 102 -12.10 -11.46 -5.16
N ILE A 103 -12.72 -10.81 -4.19
CA ILE A 103 -13.89 -9.96 -4.40
C ILE A 103 -13.53 -8.74 -5.26
N ASP A 104 -12.41 -8.08 -4.98
CA ASP A 104 -11.91 -6.95 -5.77
C ASP A 104 -11.70 -7.34 -7.23
N LYS A 105 -11.14 -8.52 -7.47
CA LYS A 105 -10.96 -9.03 -8.83
C LYS A 105 -12.29 -9.21 -9.56
N GLN A 106 -13.31 -9.75 -8.87
CA GLN A 106 -14.65 -9.90 -9.44
C GLN A 106 -15.32 -8.56 -9.72
N ILE A 107 -15.16 -7.59 -8.82
CA ILE A 107 -15.70 -6.23 -9.01
C ILE A 107 -15.05 -5.57 -10.24
N LYS A 108 -13.73 -5.65 -10.36
CA LYS A 108 -12.99 -5.10 -11.50
C LYS A 108 -13.40 -5.75 -12.82
N GLU A 109 -13.59 -7.07 -12.79
CA GLU A 109 -14.04 -7.80 -13.99
C GLU A 109 -15.47 -7.41 -14.40
N ALA A 110 -16.38 -7.28 -13.44
CA ALA A 110 -17.74 -6.80 -13.71
C ALA A 110 -17.74 -5.37 -14.27
N ASP A 111 -16.89 -4.47 -13.75
CA ASP A 111 -16.73 -3.11 -14.26
C ASP A 111 -16.16 -3.11 -15.68
N ARG A 112 -15.18 -3.95 -15.97
CA ARG A 112 -14.61 -4.12 -17.29
C ARG A 112 -15.68 -4.54 -18.31
N ILE A 113 -16.46 -5.56 -17.96
CA ILE A 113 -17.56 -6.06 -18.84
C ILE A 113 -18.57 -4.95 -19.11
N LYS A 114 -19.00 -4.22 -18.08
CA LYS A 114 -19.95 -3.09 -18.24
C LYS A 114 -19.39 -1.99 -19.14
N LYS A 115 -18.11 -1.67 -19.01
CA LYS A 115 -17.45 -0.68 -19.86
C LYS A 115 -17.37 -1.15 -21.32
N GLU A 116 -17.06 -2.43 -21.55
CA GLU A 116 -17.05 -3.01 -22.88
C GLU A 116 -18.44 -2.99 -23.52
N GLU A 117 -19.47 -3.40 -22.80
CA GLU A 117 -20.87 -3.34 -23.27
C GLU A 117 -21.30 -1.90 -23.59
N LYS A 118 -20.91 -0.94 -22.75
CA LYS A 118 -21.19 0.47 -23.01
C LYS A 118 -20.45 0.99 -24.23
N LEU A 119 -19.18 0.61 -24.41
CA LEU A 119 -18.39 0.96 -25.59
C LEU A 119 -19.06 0.46 -26.86
N GLU A 120 -19.54 -0.78 -26.87
CA GLU A 120 -20.27 -1.33 -28.02
C GLU A 120 -21.54 -0.53 -28.32
N LYS A 121 -22.31 -0.16 -27.28
CA LYS A 121 -23.50 0.72 -27.43
C LYS A 121 -23.13 2.09 -27.99
N ILE A 122 -22.01 2.67 -27.56
CA ILE A 122 -21.54 3.96 -28.09
C ILE A 122 -21.13 3.84 -29.55
N LYS A 123 -20.42 2.75 -29.92
CA LYS A 123 -20.06 2.48 -31.30
C LYS A 123 -21.31 2.29 -32.18
N GLU A 124 -22.28 1.52 -31.73
CA GLU A 124 -23.56 1.34 -32.43
C GLU A 124 -24.28 2.67 -32.63
N LEU A 125 -24.31 3.50 -31.61
CA LEU A 125 -24.89 4.83 -31.67
C LEU A 125 -24.16 5.72 -32.68
N TRP A 126 -22.82 5.70 -32.68
CA TRP A 126 -21.99 6.40 -33.66
C TRP A 126 -22.31 5.97 -35.09
N GLU A 127 -22.38 4.67 -35.34
CA GLU A 127 -22.72 4.13 -36.66
C GLU A 127 -24.15 4.44 -37.10
N SER A 128 -25.06 4.71 -36.16
CA SER A 128 -26.43 5.08 -36.48
C SER A 128 -26.59 6.53 -36.97
N TYR A 129 -25.60 7.38 -36.74
CA TYR A 129 -25.55 8.76 -37.21
C TYR A 129 -24.84 8.84 -38.59
N ASP A 130 -25.36 9.73 -39.42
CA ASP A 130 -24.63 10.13 -40.62
C ASP A 130 -23.46 11.02 -40.23
N HIS A 131 -22.28 10.50 -40.33
CA HIS A 131 -21.05 11.17 -39.95
C HIS A 131 -20.06 11.24 -41.14
N PRO A 132 -19.25 12.31 -41.21
CA PRO A 132 -18.23 12.44 -42.24
C PRO A 132 -17.18 11.31 -42.16
N ASP A 133 -16.76 10.79 -43.33
CA ASP A 133 -15.73 9.74 -43.38
C ASP A 133 -14.39 10.19 -42.79
N ASP A 134 -14.10 11.49 -42.87
CA ASP A 134 -12.86 12.08 -42.36
C ASP A 134 -12.92 12.36 -40.80
N LEU A 135 -14.05 12.11 -40.18
CA LEU A 135 -14.19 12.22 -38.72
C LEU A 135 -14.15 10.81 -38.10
N PRO A 136 -13.00 10.36 -37.58
CA PRO A 136 -12.90 9.04 -36.98
C PRO A 136 -13.55 9.01 -35.60
N PHE A 137 -14.08 7.85 -35.23
CA PHE A 137 -14.68 7.60 -33.91
C PHE A 137 -13.76 7.99 -32.75
N GLU A 138 -12.47 7.73 -32.87
CA GLU A 138 -11.45 7.99 -31.85
C GLU A 138 -11.30 9.48 -31.51
N ARG A 139 -11.68 10.37 -32.41
CA ARG A 139 -11.71 11.82 -32.16
C ARG A 139 -12.92 12.26 -31.35
N VAL A 140 -13.99 11.52 -31.42
CA VAL A 140 -15.26 11.81 -30.73
C VAL A 140 -15.34 11.10 -29.41
N PHE A 141 -14.83 9.88 -29.33
CA PHE A 141 -14.81 9.04 -28.15
C PHE A 141 -13.87 9.59 -27.08
N ASN A 142 -14.33 9.56 -25.83
CA ASN A 142 -13.54 9.84 -24.63
C ASN A 142 -13.82 8.76 -23.59
N GLU A 143 -12.78 8.26 -22.94
CA GLU A 143 -12.90 7.22 -21.91
C GLU A 143 -13.89 7.58 -20.78
N ARG A 144 -14.07 8.86 -20.48
CA ARG A 144 -15.08 9.33 -19.52
C ARG A 144 -16.50 8.91 -19.89
N MET A 145 -16.78 8.71 -21.18
CA MET A 145 -18.08 8.26 -21.68
C MET A 145 -18.43 6.85 -21.17
N LEU A 146 -17.44 6.06 -20.76
CA LEU A 146 -17.62 4.73 -20.18
C LEU A 146 -18.04 4.75 -18.72
N ASN A 147 -17.90 5.87 -18.03
CA ASN A 147 -18.31 6.00 -16.64
C ASN A 147 -19.84 5.89 -16.50
N VAL A 148 -20.29 5.27 -15.41
CA VAL A 148 -21.72 5.13 -15.09
C VAL A 148 -22.42 6.50 -15.00
N SER A 149 -21.72 7.50 -14.47
CA SER A 149 -22.21 8.88 -14.33
C SER A 149 -22.38 9.61 -15.66
N PHE A 150 -21.79 9.11 -16.74
CA PHE A 150 -21.91 9.68 -18.07
C PHE A 150 -23.08 9.00 -18.81
N SER A 151 -24.24 9.66 -18.90
CA SER A 151 -25.44 9.07 -19.49
C SER A 151 -25.30 8.84 -21.00
N MET A 152 -26.01 7.84 -21.53
CA MET A 152 -26.08 7.62 -22.97
C MET A 152 -26.67 8.82 -23.73
N LYS A 153 -27.58 9.55 -23.08
CA LYS A 153 -28.14 10.82 -23.63
C LYS A 153 -27.03 11.88 -23.76
N HIS A 154 -26.13 11.95 -22.79
CA HIS A 154 -24.98 12.87 -22.86
C HIS A 154 -23.97 12.43 -23.93
N VAL A 155 -23.74 11.13 -24.08
CA VAL A 155 -22.92 10.57 -25.20
C VAL A 155 -23.51 10.98 -26.54
N GLU A 156 -24.80 10.81 -26.72
CA GLU A 156 -25.52 11.21 -27.95
C GLU A 156 -25.33 12.70 -28.25
N GLN A 157 -25.43 13.54 -27.23
CA GLN A 157 -25.22 14.99 -27.40
C GLN A 157 -23.77 15.30 -27.81
N CYS A 158 -22.79 14.62 -27.23
CA CYS A 158 -21.38 14.78 -27.60
C CYS A 158 -21.13 14.38 -29.06
N ILE A 159 -21.76 13.30 -29.51
CA ILE A 159 -21.68 12.84 -30.91
C ILE A 159 -22.27 13.88 -31.85
N LYS A 160 -23.47 14.36 -31.59
CA LYS A 160 -24.14 15.41 -32.38
C LYS A 160 -23.31 16.68 -32.47
N ASP A 161 -22.80 17.13 -31.32
CA ASP A 161 -21.96 18.35 -31.26
C ASP A 161 -20.66 18.20 -32.04
N ALA A 162 -20.02 17.02 -31.98
CA ALA A 162 -18.78 16.75 -32.70
C ALA A 162 -18.99 16.75 -34.23
N ILE A 163 -20.06 16.12 -34.68
CA ILE A 163 -20.41 16.09 -36.12
C ILE A 163 -20.74 17.51 -36.61
N MET A 164 -21.50 18.26 -35.84
CA MET A 164 -21.87 19.64 -36.20
C MET A 164 -20.64 20.55 -36.27
N ARG A 165 -19.74 20.47 -35.29
CA ARG A 165 -18.49 21.25 -35.30
C ARG A 165 -17.60 20.90 -36.49
N PHE A 166 -17.46 19.62 -36.79
CA PHE A 166 -16.66 19.18 -37.93
C PHE A 166 -17.21 19.71 -39.25
N ASN A 167 -18.52 19.64 -39.44
CA ASN A 167 -19.18 20.14 -40.64
C ASN A 167 -19.04 21.67 -40.78
N LEU A 168 -19.16 22.41 -39.67
CA LEU A 168 -18.94 23.86 -39.66
C LEU A 168 -17.48 24.23 -39.97
N ASP A 169 -16.51 23.48 -39.44
CA ASP A 169 -15.11 23.71 -39.71
C ASP A 169 -14.77 23.46 -41.19
N ILE A 170 -15.31 22.40 -41.78
CA ILE A 170 -15.16 22.12 -43.22
C ILE A 170 -15.80 23.20 -44.07
N GLU A 171 -17.00 23.64 -43.72
CA GLU A 171 -17.69 24.71 -44.41
C GLU A 171 -16.90 26.04 -44.35
N THR A 172 -16.32 26.35 -43.19
CA THR A 172 -15.46 27.54 -43.02
C THR A 172 -14.20 27.46 -43.87
N LEU A 173 -13.53 26.29 -43.89
CA LEU A 173 -12.32 26.07 -44.69
C LEU A 173 -12.59 26.19 -46.21
N THR A 174 -13.73 25.72 -46.68
CA THR A 174 -14.12 25.81 -48.11
C THR A 174 -14.47 27.22 -48.53
N LYS A 175 -14.81 28.12 -47.59
CA LYS A 175 -15.11 29.52 -47.84
C LYS A 175 -13.88 30.46 -47.74
N LEU A 176 -12.72 29.93 -47.33
CA LEU A 176 -11.49 30.69 -47.29
C LEU A 176 -10.95 30.95 -48.70
N PRO A 177 -10.51 32.17 -49.03
CA PRO A 177 -9.89 32.43 -50.33
C PRO A 177 -8.60 31.61 -50.50
N GLU A 178 -8.44 30.99 -51.67
CA GLU A 178 -7.19 30.32 -52.03
C GLU A 178 -6.08 31.37 -52.11
N PHE A 179 -5.06 31.20 -51.26
CA PHE A 179 -3.81 31.93 -51.42
C PHE A 179 -2.97 31.19 -52.46
N GLY A 180 -3.03 31.71 -53.69
CA GLY A 180 -2.18 31.24 -54.77
C GLY A 180 -0.72 31.67 -54.62
#